data_658dab28f4ef72372e82b698cab1e656
#
_entry.id   658dab28f4ef72372e82b698cab1e656
#
_cell.length_a   1.000
_cell.length_b   1.000
_cell.length_c   1.000
_cell.angle_alpha   90.00
_cell.angle_beta   90.00
_cell.angle_gamma   90.00
#
_symmetry.space_group_name_H-M   'P 1'
#
loop_
_entity.id
_entity.type
_entity.pdbx_description
1 polymer ?
#
loop_
_entity_poly.entity_id
_entity_poly.type
_entity_poly.pdbx_seq_one_letter_code
_entity_poly.pdbx_strand_id
1 'polypeptide(L)'
;MALKSTIYKATLAIADIDHAYYADHALTLARHPSETDERMMIRLLALALNAHELQDSCGGDGTLAFGAGLSDPDDPDLWLKDFTGQTRLWVEVGQPEERPLLKACQKADVVKVYAFHHAAEVWWKGIENKLSRLDRLQVFRVPTEVSQQLAAMAARSMHLQATVQDGALTFSGEAEPVVIEPLRWK
;
A
#
# COMPACT_ATOMS: atom_id res chain seq x y z
N MET A 1 -28.99 7.83 3.77
CA MET A 1 -28.60 6.49 3.27
C MET A 1 -27.07 6.37 3.35
N ALA A 2 -26.56 5.35 4.00
CA ALA A 2 -25.11 5.10 3.98
C ALA A 2 -24.66 4.75 2.55
N LEU A 3 -23.67 5.47 2.05
CA LEU A 3 -23.07 5.20 0.74
C LEU A 3 -22.38 3.83 0.80
N LYS A 4 -22.77 2.94 -0.10
CA LYS A 4 -22.30 1.56 -0.11
C LYS A 4 -20.99 1.46 -0.88
N SER A 5 -19.98 0.83 -0.28
CA SER A 5 -18.72 0.55 -0.97
C SER A 5 -18.92 -0.30 -2.21
N THR A 6 -18.10 -0.05 -3.21
CA THR A 6 -18.06 -0.82 -4.44
C THR A 6 -17.03 -1.93 -4.33
N ILE A 7 -17.42 -3.17 -4.63
CA ILE A 7 -16.51 -4.32 -4.54
C ILE A 7 -15.77 -4.52 -5.86
N TYR A 8 -14.46 -4.62 -5.75
CA TYR A 8 -13.53 -5.00 -6.81
C TYR A 8 -12.87 -6.32 -6.46
N LYS A 9 -12.58 -7.14 -7.48
CA LYS A 9 -11.83 -8.38 -7.32
C LYS A 9 -10.54 -8.31 -8.12
N ALA A 10 -9.46 -8.79 -7.54
CA ALA A 10 -8.19 -8.89 -8.24
C ALA A 10 -7.53 -10.24 -7.94
N THR A 11 -6.97 -10.87 -8.96
CA THR A 11 -5.93 -11.87 -8.79
C THR A 11 -4.60 -11.18 -9.05
N LEU A 12 -3.67 -11.31 -8.13
CA LEU A 12 -2.36 -10.68 -8.18
C LEU A 12 -1.28 -11.74 -8.02
N ALA A 13 -0.60 -12.04 -9.11
CA ALA A 13 0.58 -12.91 -9.10
C ALA A 13 1.82 -12.07 -8.78
N ILE A 14 2.50 -12.39 -7.70
CA ILE A 14 3.71 -11.66 -7.24
C ILE A 14 4.94 -12.54 -7.47
N ALA A 15 5.93 -11.98 -8.15
CA ALA A 15 7.27 -12.51 -8.27
C ALA A 15 8.26 -11.46 -7.74
N ASP A 16 8.58 -11.51 -6.46
CA ASP A 16 9.57 -10.66 -5.82
C ASP A 16 10.93 -11.37 -5.81
N ILE A 17 11.75 -11.00 -6.76
CA ILE A 17 13.09 -11.60 -6.97
C ILE A 17 14.05 -11.14 -5.88
N ASP A 18 13.90 -9.88 -5.42
CA ASP A 18 14.79 -9.28 -4.43
C ASP A 18 14.67 -9.97 -3.06
N HIS A 19 13.46 -10.45 -2.72
CA HIS A 19 13.17 -11.12 -1.44
C HIS A 19 12.86 -12.61 -1.59
N ALA A 20 12.99 -13.17 -2.80
CA ALA A 20 12.66 -14.57 -3.11
C ALA A 20 11.23 -14.97 -2.70
N TYR A 21 10.26 -14.05 -2.87
CA TYR A 21 8.86 -14.27 -2.55
C TYR A 21 8.03 -14.46 -3.83
N TYR A 22 7.32 -15.59 -3.93
CA TYR A 22 6.51 -15.96 -5.10
C TYR A 22 5.16 -16.48 -4.63
N ALA A 23 4.08 -15.75 -4.93
CA ALA A 23 2.74 -16.16 -4.52
C ALA A 23 1.64 -15.53 -5.37
N ASP A 24 0.51 -16.24 -5.46
CA ASP A 24 -0.72 -15.73 -6.05
C ASP A 24 -1.69 -15.32 -4.94
N HIS A 25 -2.24 -14.12 -5.08
CA HIS A 25 -3.20 -13.55 -4.13
C HIS A 25 -4.56 -13.36 -4.80
N ALA A 26 -5.60 -13.96 -4.23
CA ALA A 26 -6.98 -13.66 -4.58
C ALA A 26 -7.51 -12.57 -3.63
N LEU A 27 -7.75 -11.38 -4.15
CA LEU A 27 -8.03 -10.18 -3.38
C LEU A 27 -9.45 -9.68 -3.61
N THR A 28 -10.06 -9.19 -2.54
CA THR A 28 -11.32 -8.44 -2.60
C THR A 28 -11.09 -7.06 -1.98
N LEU A 29 -11.35 -6.01 -2.76
CA LEU A 29 -11.21 -4.64 -2.31
C LEU A 29 -12.59 -4.00 -2.20
N ALA A 30 -12.90 -3.44 -1.04
CA ALA A 30 -14.02 -2.55 -0.85
C ALA A 30 -13.56 -1.12 -1.13
N ARG A 31 -13.91 -0.57 -2.29
CA ARG A 31 -13.62 0.81 -2.61
C ARG A 31 -14.68 1.72 -1.99
N HIS A 32 -14.26 2.59 -1.08
CA HIS A 32 -15.14 3.59 -0.49
C HIS A 32 -15.70 4.53 -1.57
N PRO A 33 -16.94 5.03 -1.47
CA PRO A 33 -17.51 5.95 -2.46
C PRO A 33 -16.69 7.20 -2.74
N SER A 34 -15.93 7.68 -1.76
CA SER A 34 -15.02 8.82 -1.89
C SER A 34 -13.60 8.43 -2.34
N GLU A 35 -13.31 7.13 -2.51
CA GLU A 35 -12.01 6.65 -2.96
C GLU A 35 -11.92 6.70 -4.47
N THR A 36 -10.80 7.23 -4.99
CA THR A 36 -10.50 7.23 -6.41
C THR A 36 -9.95 5.88 -6.85
N ASP A 37 -10.04 5.55 -8.14
CA ASP A 37 -9.39 4.36 -8.71
C ASP A 37 -7.87 4.42 -8.53
N GLU A 38 -7.28 5.62 -8.65
CA GLU A 38 -5.87 5.88 -8.38
C GLU A 38 -5.47 5.41 -6.98
N ARG A 39 -6.19 5.86 -5.93
CA ARG A 39 -5.91 5.46 -4.54
C ARG A 39 -6.07 3.95 -4.32
N MET A 40 -7.11 3.36 -4.87
CA MET A 40 -7.35 1.92 -4.79
C MET A 40 -6.18 1.13 -5.42
N MET A 41 -5.68 1.56 -6.57
CA MET A 41 -4.54 0.92 -7.24
C MET A 41 -3.23 1.09 -6.46
N ILE A 42 -3.03 2.21 -5.74
CA ILE A 42 -1.89 2.35 -4.83
C ILE A 42 -1.98 1.40 -3.63
N ARG A 43 -3.18 1.05 -3.17
CA ARG A 43 -3.35 -0.01 -2.15
C ARG A 43 -2.88 -1.37 -2.67
N LEU A 44 -3.22 -1.72 -3.92
CA LEU A 44 -2.71 -2.93 -4.58
C LEU A 44 -1.20 -2.90 -4.76
N LEU A 45 -0.64 -1.77 -5.18
CA LEU A 45 0.80 -1.55 -5.27
C LEU A 45 1.48 -1.76 -3.90
N ALA A 46 0.91 -1.17 -2.85
CA ALA A 46 1.43 -1.31 -1.48
C ALA A 46 1.42 -2.78 -1.03
N LEU A 47 0.38 -3.54 -1.36
CA LEU A 47 0.36 -4.97 -1.09
C LEU A 47 1.47 -5.70 -1.86
N ALA A 48 1.63 -5.45 -3.14
CA ALA A 48 2.65 -6.10 -3.97
C ALA A 48 4.07 -5.82 -3.46
N LEU A 49 4.36 -4.58 -3.04
CA LEU A 49 5.66 -4.17 -2.50
C LEU A 49 5.96 -4.72 -1.10
N ASN A 50 4.95 -5.18 -0.37
CA ASN A 50 5.11 -5.61 1.03
C ASN A 50 4.69 -7.06 1.28
N ALA A 51 4.29 -7.80 0.26
CA ALA A 51 3.84 -9.19 0.44
C ALA A 51 4.94 -10.11 0.97
N HIS A 52 6.21 -9.85 0.63
CA HIS A 52 7.37 -10.58 1.15
C HIS A 52 7.49 -10.50 2.67
N GLU A 53 7.01 -9.43 3.30
CA GLU A 53 7.02 -9.26 4.76
C GLU A 53 6.25 -10.39 5.49
N LEU A 54 5.30 -11.04 4.82
CA LEU A 54 4.64 -12.20 5.36
C LEU A 54 5.63 -13.33 5.67
N GLN A 55 6.63 -13.51 4.80
CA GLN A 55 7.72 -14.46 5.04
C GLN A 55 8.79 -13.88 5.94
N ASP A 56 9.27 -12.67 5.66
CA ASP A 56 10.42 -12.07 6.33
C ASP A 56 10.14 -11.71 7.79
N SER A 57 8.95 -11.15 8.07
CA SER A 57 8.56 -10.70 9.41
C SER A 57 7.76 -11.72 10.23
N CYS A 58 7.12 -12.69 9.57
CA CYS A 58 6.24 -13.66 10.21
C CYS A 58 6.62 -15.13 9.93
N GLY A 59 7.65 -15.40 9.11
CA GLY A 59 8.00 -16.76 8.71
C GLY A 59 6.90 -17.52 7.96
N GLY A 60 5.99 -16.80 7.32
CA GLY A 60 4.78 -17.31 6.69
C GLY A 60 3.57 -17.41 7.62
N ASP A 61 3.77 -17.22 8.92
CA ASP A 61 2.75 -17.40 9.95
C ASP A 61 2.07 -16.06 10.31
N GLY A 62 1.27 -15.54 9.41
CA GLY A 62 0.59 -14.27 9.60
C GLY A 62 -0.56 -14.04 8.60
N THR A 63 -1.15 -12.87 8.68
CA THR A 63 -2.20 -12.42 7.76
C THR A 63 -1.86 -11.04 7.23
N LEU A 64 -1.73 -10.94 5.92
CA LEU A 64 -1.63 -9.68 5.18
C LEU A 64 -3.01 -9.36 4.59
N ALA A 65 -3.60 -8.24 4.95
CA ALA A 65 -4.95 -7.90 4.50
C ALA A 65 -5.15 -6.38 4.37
N PHE A 66 -6.10 -6.01 3.51
CA PHE A 66 -6.59 -4.65 3.47
C PHE A 66 -7.40 -4.33 4.73
N GLY A 67 -7.17 -3.15 5.28
CA GLY A 67 -7.97 -2.59 6.36
C GLY A 67 -9.17 -1.80 5.82
N ALA A 68 -9.88 -1.14 6.74
CA ALA A 68 -11.04 -0.33 6.40
C ALA A 68 -10.68 0.98 5.67
N GLY A 69 -9.42 1.43 5.76
CA GLY A 69 -8.92 2.62 5.07
C GLY A 69 -9.81 3.84 5.32
N LEU A 70 -10.34 4.46 4.25
CA LEU A 70 -11.19 5.65 4.35
C LEU A 70 -12.50 5.44 5.15
N SER A 71 -12.89 4.21 5.42
CA SER A 71 -14.10 3.90 6.20
C SER A 71 -13.86 4.00 7.70
N ASP A 72 -12.62 3.87 8.15
CA ASP A 72 -12.22 3.98 9.55
C ASP A 72 -10.84 4.66 9.64
N PRO A 73 -10.75 5.89 10.17
CA PRO A 73 -9.48 6.61 10.28
C PRO A 73 -8.50 6.01 11.30
N ASP A 74 -8.93 5.08 12.13
CA ASP A 74 -8.09 4.39 13.10
C ASP A 74 -7.64 3.00 12.62
N ASP A 75 -7.95 2.63 11.35
CA ASP A 75 -7.54 1.39 10.70
C ASP A 75 -6.71 1.70 9.43
N PRO A 76 -5.63 0.95 9.15
CA PRO A 76 -4.77 1.22 7.99
C PRO A 76 -5.43 0.85 6.66
N ASP A 77 -4.78 1.22 5.58
CA ASP A 77 -5.11 0.75 4.24
C ASP A 77 -4.72 -0.71 4.02
N LEU A 78 -3.60 -1.12 4.62
CA LEU A 78 -3.08 -2.49 4.59
C LEU A 78 -2.37 -2.78 5.91
N TRP A 79 -2.51 -4.00 6.41
CA TRP A 79 -1.80 -4.43 7.61
C TRP A 79 -1.29 -5.87 7.48
N LEU A 80 -0.20 -6.16 8.18
CA LEU A 80 0.32 -7.50 8.45
C LEU A 80 0.25 -7.76 9.95
N LYS A 81 -0.45 -8.80 10.35
CA LYS A 81 -0.50 -9.29 11.74
C LYS A 81 0.02 -10.71 11.81
N ASP A 82 0.84 -10.99 12.81
CA ASP A 82 1.21 -12.36 13.13
C ASP A 82 0.07 -13.11 13.86
N PHE A 83 0.24 -14.40 14.09
CA PHE A 83 -0.77 -15.21 14.79
C PHE A 83 -0.94 -14.86 16.27
N THR A 84 -0.06 -14.06 16.86
CA THR A 84 -0.25 -13.53 18.22
C THR A 84 -1.16 -12.31 18.25
N GLY A 85 -1.51 -11.77 17.06
CA GLY A 85 -2.29 -10.56 16.89
C GLY A 85 -1.45 -9.28 16.89
N GLN A 86 -0.11 -9.39 16.96
CA GLN A 86 0.76 -8.22 16.87
C GLN A 86 0.80 -7.68 15.44
N THR A 87 0.66 -6.37 15.29
CA THR A 87 0.78 -5.69 14.00
C THR A 87 2.27 -5.51 13.67
N ARG A 88 2.74 -6.24 12.67
CA ARG A 88 4.11 -6.18 12.18
C ARG A 88 4.30 -5.04 11.19
N LEU A 89 3.31 -4.84 10.30
CA LEU A 89 3.32 -3.78 9.31
C LEU A 89 1.98 -3.04 9.30
N TRP A 90 2.05 -1.72 9.22
CA TRP A 90 0.94 -0.80 9.04
C TRP A 90 1.21 0.08 7.83
N VAL A 91 0.32 0.11 6.86
CA VAL A 91 0.50 0.89 5.64
C VAL A 91 -0.64 1.89 5.47
N GLU A 92 -0.25 3.14 5.25
CA GLU A 92 -1.14 4.25 4.87
C GLU A 92 -0.90 4.66 3.42
N VAL A 93 -1.97 4.98 2.72
CA VAL A 93 -1.92 5.44 1.33
C VAL A 93 -2.46 6.87 1.24
N GLY A 94 -1.67 7.76 0.66
CA GLY A 94 -2.00 9.17 0.50
C GLY A 94 -1.18 10.10 1.38
N GLN A 95 -1.80 11.13 1.91
CA GLN A 95 -1.17 12.17 2.73
C GLN A 95 -1.82 12.22 4.12
N PRO A 96 -1.52 11.27 5.01
CA PRO A 96 -2.08 11.25 6.35
C PRO A 96 -1.56 12.40 7.22
N GLU A 97 -2.36 12.81 8.19
CA GLU A 97 -1.95 13.81 9.18
C GLU A 97 -0.93 13.21 10.17
N GLU A 98 -0.26 14.07 10.93
CA GLU A 98 0.74 13.69 11.94
C GLU A 98 0.16 12.74 13.01
N ARG A 99 -1.00 13.08 13.57
CA ARG A 99 -1.60 12.34 14.70
C ARG A 99 -1.92 10.87 14.40
N PRO A 100 -2.53 10.51 13.25
CA PRO A 100 -2.67 9.11 12.84
C PRO A 100 -1.36 8.36 12.74
N LEU A 101 -0.31 8.98 12.18
CA LEU A 101 1.02 8.36 12.05
C LEU A 101 1.69 8.11 13.40
N LEU A 102 1.56 9.04 14.35
CA LEU A 102 2.03 8.84 15.73
C LEU A 102 1.35 7.64 16.39
N LYS A 103 0.03 7.52 16.23
CA LYS A 103 -0.74 6.37 16.75
C LYS A 103 -0.32 5.05 16.09
N ALA A 104 -0.14 5.05 14.76
CA ALA A 104 0.27 3.88 14.01
C ALA A 104 1.65 3.37 14.47
N CYS A 105 2.62 4.28 14.67
CA CYS A 105 3.95 3.93 15.19
C CYS A 105 3.96 3.37 16.63
N GLN A 106 2.90 3.60 17.39
CA GLN A 106 2.73 2.98 18.72
C GLN A 106 2.16 1.56 18.62
N LYS A 107 1.41 1.25 17.54
CA LYS A 107 0.70 -0.01 17.37
C LYS A 107 1.45 -1.05 16.53
N ALA A 108 2.34 -0.62 15.64
CA ALA A 108 3.00 -1.47 14.67
C ALA A 108 4.53 -1.42 14.79
N ASP A 109 5.21 -2.48 14.38
CA ASP A 109 6.67 -2.54 14.37
C ASP A 109 7.24 -1.66 13.25
N VAL A 110 6.59 -1.63 12.09
CA VAL A 110 6.94 -0.81 10.94
C VAL A 110 5.68 -0.11 10.41
N VAL A 111 5.81 1.17 10.11
CA VAL A 111 4.77 1.98 9.45
C VAL A 111 5.30 2.50 8.13
N LYS A 112 4.58 2.24 7.04
CA LYS A 112 4.93 2.73 5.70
C LYS A 112 3.83 3.64 5.16
N VAL A 113 4.21 4.75 4.55
CA VAL A 113 3.30 5.66 3.85
C VAL A 113 3.66 5.67 2.37
N TYR A 114 2.68 5.44 1.52
CA TYR A 114 2.81 5.62 0.07
C TYR A 114 2.07 6.88 -0.34
N ALA A 115 2.79 8.00 -0.36
CA ALA A 115 2.27 9.28 -0.80
C ALA A 115 2.26 9.34 -2.33
N PHE A 116 1.17 9.80 -2.87
CA PHE A 116 0.99 9.99 -4.32
C PHE A 116 0.25 11.29 -4.57
N HIS A 117 0.02 11.67 -5.82
CA HIS A 117 -0.60 12.92 -6.18
C HIS A 117 0.38 14.12 -6.18
N HIS A 118 0.06 15.14 -6.97
CA HIS A 118 0.89 16.33 -7.14
C HIS A 118 1.13 17.11 -5.82
N ALA A 119 0.22 17.03 -4.85
CA ALA A 119 0.35 17.70 -3.56
C ALA A 119 1.26 16.98 -2.55
N ALA A 120 1.76 15.77 -2.87
CA ALA A 120 2.54 14.95 -1.94
C ALA A 120 3.81 15.66 -1.45
N GLU A 121 4.50 16.40 -2.32
CA GLU A 121 5.72 17.14 -1.95
C GLU A 121 5.42 18.29 -0.98
N VAL A 122 4.33 19.02 -1.19
CA VAL A 122 3.91 20.12 -0.31
C VAL A 122 3.52 19.56 1.04
N TRP A 123 2.77 18.47 1.06
CA TRP A 123 2.41 17.76 2.28
C TRP A 123 3.67 17.32 3.05
N TRP A 124 4.62 16.67 2.38
CA TRP A 124 5.83 16.16 3.02
C TRP A 124 6.66 17.27 3.65
N LYS A 125 6.92 18.36 2.91
CA LYS A 125 7.64 19.54 3.44
C LYS A 125 6.97 20.18 4.67
N GLY A 126 5.64 20.06 4.76
CA GLY A 126 4.88 20.57 5.90
C GLY A 126 4.94 19.70 7.16
N ILE A 127 5.28 18.41 7.01
CA ILE A 127 5.16 17.42 8.09
C ILE A 127 6.49 16.73 8.46
N GLU A 128 7.49 16.70 7.58
CA GLU A 128 8.74 15.94 7.73
C GLU A 128 9.46 16.20 9.05
N ASN A 129 9.57 17.47 9.47
CA ASN A 129 10.24 17.83 10.71
C ASN A 129 9.53 17.26 11.94
N LYS A 130 8.22 17.19 11.93
CA LYS A 130 7.40 16.65 13.03
C LYS A 130 7.55 15.13 13.13
N LEU A 131 7.78 14.47 12.00
CA LEU A 131 7.90 13.03 11.89
C LEU A 131 9.34 12.51 11.98
N SER A 132 10.34 13.42 12.06
CA SER A 132 11.76 13.07 12.00
C SER A 132 12.20 12.05 13.06
N ARG A 133 11.59 12.10 14.26
CA ARG A 133 11.91 11.22 15.41
C ARG A 133 11.20 9.86 15.39
N LEU A 134 10.36 9.59 14.40
CA LEU A 134 9.64 8.32 14.28
C LEU A 134 10.49 7.30 13.54
N ASP A 135 11.31 6.53 14.26
CA ASP A 135 12.24 5.55 13.66
C ASP A 135 11.52 4.40 12.93
N ARG A 136 10.29 4.09 13.35
CA ARG A 136 9.46 3.04 12.73
C ARG A 136 8.76 3.48 11.45
N LEU A 137 8.77 4.79 11.14
CA LEU A 137 8.10 5.36 9.99
C LEU A 137 9.01 5.41 8.77
N GLN A 138 8.51 4.93 7.66
CA GLN A 138 9.09 5.05 6.33
C GLN A 138 8.09 5.74 5.41
N VAL A 139 8.55 6.68 4.61
CA VAL A 139 7.70 7.43 3.69
C VAL A 139 8.24 7.32 2.28
N PHE A 140 7.37 6.90 1.37
CA PHE A 140 7.67 6.72 -0.04
C PHE A 140 6.76 7.61 -0.88
N ARG A 141 7.31 8.17 -1.94
CA ARG A 141 6.55 8.84 -2.98
C ARG A 141 6.36 7.93 -4.18
N VAL A 142 5.14 7.85 -4.66
CA VAL A 142 4.81 7.31 -5.98
C VAL A 142 4.64 8.49 -6.94
N PRO A 143 5.39 8.55 -8.06
CA PRO A 143 5.26 9.64 -9.03
C PRO A 143 3.83 9.75 -9.56
N THR A 144 3.39 10.98 -9.84
CA THR A 144 1.99 11.25 -10.26
C THR A 144 1.65 10.56 -11.57
N GLU A 145 2.57 10.55 -12.53
CA GLU A 145 2.39 9.90 -13.84
C GLU A 145 2.17 8.38 -13.64
N VAL A 146 2.93 7.77 -12.74
CA VAL A 146 2.82 6.35 -12.41
C VAL A 146 1.48 6.03 -11.75
N SER A 147 1.04 6.83 -10.77
CA SER A 147 -0.24 6.61 -10.10
C SER A 147 -1.43 6.77 -11.06
N GLN A 148 -1.34 7.67 -12.03
CA GLN A 148 -2.35 7.84 -13.09
C GLN A 148 -2.36 6.66 -14.06
N GLN A 149 -1.20 6.14 -14.45
CA GLN A 149 -1.10 4.93 -15.29
C GLN A 149 -1.69 3.71 -14.56
N LEU A 150 -1.41 3.55 -13.28
CA LEU A 150 -2.04 2.50 -12.46
C LEU A 150 -3.56 2.65 -12.39
N ALA A 151 -4.06 3.88 -12.24
CA ALA A 151 -5.50 4.15 -12.23
C ALA A 151 -6.20 3.67 -13.51
N ALA A 152 -5.53 3.79 -14.66
CA ALA A 152 -6.06 3.33 -15.95
C ALA A 152 -6.20 1.80 -16.04
N MET A 153 -5.52 1.04 -15.17
CA MET A 153 -5.64 -0.42 -15.08
C MET A 153 -6.84 -0.87 -14.24
N ALA A 154 -7.51 0.04 -13.55
CA ALA A 154 -8.59 -0.30 -12.62
C ALA A 154 -9.81 -0.86 -13.35
N ALA A 155 -10.24 -2.07 -12.98
CA ALA A 155 -11.44 -2.74 -13.47
C ALA A 155 -12.11 -3.52 -12.34
N ARG A 156 -13.41 -3.81 -12.49
CA ARG A 156 -14.17 -4.57 -11.48
C ARG A 156 -13.61 -5.95 -11.17
N SER A 157 -13.01 -6.56 -12.17
CA SER A 157 -12.26 -7.82 -12.06
C SER A 157 -10.93 -7.61 -12.76
N MET A 158 -9.84 -7.83 -12.05
CA MET A 158 -8.47 -7.57 -12.53
C MET A 158 -7.64 -8.83 -12.43
N HIS A 159 -6.84 -9.08 -13.46
CA HIS A 159 -5.80 -10.11 -13.48
C HIS A 159 -4.45 -9.40 -13.61
N LEU A 160 -3.71 -9.32 -12.52
CA LEU A 160 -2.51 -8.50 -12.40
C LEU A 160 -1.30 -9.35 -12.07
N GLN A 161 -0.14 -8.93 -12.54
CA GLN A 161 1.15 -9.48 -12.20
C GLN A 161 2.05 -8.36 -11.67
N ALA A 162 2.81 -8.64 -10.63
CA ALA A 162 3.79 -7.75 -10.06
C ALA A 162 5.13 -8.46 -10.00
N THR A 163 6.14 -7.91 -10.70
CA THR A 163 7.51 -8.41 -10.64
C THR A 163 8.37 -7.36 -9.95
N VAL A 164 9.01 -7.73 -8.84
CA VAL A 164 9.96 -6.88 -8.11
C VAL A 164 11.36 -7.36 -8.40
N GLN A 165 12.21 -6.47 -8.90
CA GLN A 165 13.61 -6.72 -9.19
C GLN A 165 14.41 -5.42 -9.13
N ASP A 166 15.58 -5.47 -8.48
CA ASP A 166 16.50 -4.34 -8.32
C ASP A 166 15.84 -3.08 -7.73
N GLY A 167 14.90 -3.27 -6.81
CA GLY A 167 14.14 -2.19 -6.14
C GLY A 167 13.02 -1.59 -6.96
N ALA A 168 12.82 -2.03 -8.21
CA ALA A 168 11.72 -1.60 -9.07
C ALA A 168 10.61 -2.65 -9.12
N LEU A 169 9.37 -2.22 -9.19
CA LEU A 169 8.22 -3.09 -9.40
C LEU A 169 7.62 -2.82 -10.79
N THR A 170 7.49 -3.88 -11.59
CA THR A 170 6.73 -3.85 -12.84
C THR A 170 5.33 -4.41 -12.58
N PHE A 171 4.32 -3.58 -12.78
CA PHE A 171 2.92 -3.95 -12.64
C PHE A 171 2.31 -4.16 -14.02
N SER A 172 1.80 -5.35 -14.28
CA SER A 172 1.27 -5.76 -15.59
C SER A 172 -0.16 -6.24 -15.47
N GLY A 173 -0.98 -5.97 -16.47
CA GLY A 173 -2.36 -6.39 -16.60
C GLY A 173 -2.80 -6.41 -18.05
N GLU A 174 -4.04 -6.06 -18.34
CA GLU A 174 -4.54 -5.93 -19.72
C GLU A 174 -4.05 -4.66 -20.41
N ALA A 175 -3.67 -3.63 -19.63
CA ALA A 175 -3.09 -2.39 -20.14
C ALA A 175 -1.54 -2.50 -20.26
N GLU A 176 -0.92 -1.43 -20.79
CA GLU A 176 0.53 -1.33 -20.85
C GLU A 176 1.17 -1.50 -19.46
N PRO A 177 2.27 -2.24 -19.35
CA PRO A 177 2.98 -2.42 -18.09
C PRO A 177 3.47 -1.07 -17.52
N VAL A 178 3.37 -0.93 -16.20
CA VAL A 178 3.83 0.25 -15.47
C VAL A 178 5.02 -0.13 -14.60
N VAL A 179 6.13 0.59 -14.74
CA VAL A 179 7.32 0.43 -13.90
C VAL A 179 7.27 1.47 -12.78
N ILE A 180 7.42 1.01 -11.55
CA ILE A 180 7.32 1.82 -10.34
C ILE A 180 8.61 1.69 -9.55
N GLU A 181 9.27 2.82 -9.32
CA GLU A 181 10.38 2.96 -8.37
C GLU A 181 9.94 3.96 -7.30
N PRO A 182 9.41 3.49 -6.16
CA PRO A 182 8.99 4.39 -5.10
C PRO A 182 10.19 5.16 -4.54
N LEU A 183 10.11 6.49 -4.57
CA LEU A 183 11.16 7.34 -4.04
C LEU A 183 11.05 7.40 -2.50
N ARG A 184 12.07 6.92 -1.81
CA ARG A 184 12.09 6.99 -0.35
C ARG A 184 12.43 8.41 0.12
N TRP A 185 11.54 9.00 0.92
CA TRP A 185 11.72 10.30 1.57
C TRP A 185 12.18 10.17 3.03
N LYS A 186 11.78 9.07 3.67
CA LYS A 186 12.19 8.75 5.04
C LYS A 186 12.47 7.25 5.22
#